data_250bfdf45740cddbf8ebb4ceb19f350a
#
_entry.id   250bfdf45740cddbf8ebb4ceb19f350a
#
_cell.length_a   1.000
_cell.length_b   1.000
_cell.length_c   1.000
_cell.angle_alpha   90.00
_cell.angle_beta   90.00
_cell.angle_gamma   90.00
#
_symmetry.space_group_name_H-M   'P 1'
#
loop_
_entity.id
_entity.type
_entity.pdbx_description
1 polymer ?
#
loop_
_entity_poly.entity_id
_entity_poly.type
_entity_poly.pdbx_seq_one_letter_code
_entity_poly.pdbx_strand_id
1 'polypeptide(L)'
;MKNKIIKEILDWGLHIGIAVLLALLIVLFLGRITVVEGTSMVPTLKNNDVLIIESITPRFGTLRQGDIVVMRIPELLGARRKHAIKRIIAVENQHVLIRDGKVYVDGQELQETYINGTHTDKMNDLYSDMIVPEGCIYVLGDNRLPNKSRDSRVFGPVNKDRVIGRCLLRIFPFSDFGSV
;
A
#
# COMPACT_ATOMS: atom_id res chain seq x y z
N MET A 1 14.05 55.12 5.58
CA MET A 1 13.77 54.08 6.57
C MET A 1 12.46 53.35 6.28
N LYS A 2 11.32 54.01 6.13
CA LYS A 2 9.99 53.40 5.91
C LYS A 2 9.91 52.45 4.70
N ASN A 3 10.50 52.84 3.56
CA ASN A 3 10.50 51.99 2.35
C ASN A 3 11.35 50.73 2.45
N LYS A 4 12.39 50.72 3.29
CA LYS A 4 13.21 49.52 3.52
C LYS A 4 12.45 48.50 4.35
N ILE A 5 11.75 48.95 5.39
CA ILE A 5 10.92 48.07 6.25
C ILE A 5 9.77 47.43 5.45
N ILE A 6 9.10 48.26 4.61
CA ILE A 6 8.02 47.75 3.75
C ILE A 6 8.52 46.68 2.78
N LYS A 7 9.69 46.88 2.19
CA LYS A 7 10.30 45.91 1.28
C LYS A 7 10.66 44.59 1.99
N GLU A 8 11.23 44.67 3.20
CA GLU A 8 11.53 43.52 4.01
C GLU A 8 10.25 42.71 4.40
N ILE A 9 9.17 43.44 4.79
CA ILE A 9 7.88 42.81 5.10
C ILE A 9 7.29 42.09 3.88
N LEU A 10 7.37 42.71 2.70
CA LEU A 10 6.90 42.09 1.46
C LEU A 10 7.71 40.87 1.06
N ASP A 11 9.05 40.92 1.21
CA ASP A 11 9.94 39.78 0.95
C ASP A 11 9.63 38.61 1.88
N TRP A 12 9.49 38.87 3.18
CA TRP A 12 9.09 37.81 4.13
C TRP A 12 7.71 37.27 3.83
N GLY A 13 6.75 38.10 3.47
CA GLY A 13 5.40 37.67 3.08
C GLY A 13 5.42 36.77 1.84
N LEU A 14 6.26 37.09 0.86
CA LEU A 14 6.44 36.26 -0.34
C LEU A 14 7.02 34.88 -0.01
N HIS A 15 8.08 34.84 0.80
CA HIS A 15 8.71 33.57 1.19
C HIS A 15 7.76 32.69 2.00
N ILE A 16 7.00 33.27 2.93
CA ILE A 16 5.97 32.55 3.70
C ILE A 16 4.87 32.04 2.75
N GLY A 17 4.41 32.87 1.82
CA GLY A 17 3.42 32.47 0.82
C GLY A 17 3.88 31.30 -0.04
N ILE A 18 5.11 31.33 -0.52
CA ILE A 18 5.72 30.23 -1.29
C ILE A 18 5.83 28.95 -0.42
N ALA A 19 6.30 29.08 0.82
CA ALA A 19 6.43 27.93 1.73
C ALA A 19 5.06 27.28 2.02
N VAL A 20 4.02 28.08 2.26
CA VAL A 20 2.65 27.60 2.46
C VAL A 20 2.10 26.94 1.21
N LEU A 21 2.32 27.53 0.03
CA LEU A 21 1.91 26.95 -1.24
C LEU A 21 2.59 25.59 -1.49
N LEU A 22 3.90 25.50 -1.28
CA LEU A 22 4.65 24.26 -1.40
C LEU A 22 4.17 23.22 -0.40
N ALA A 23 3.94 23.60 0.86
CA ALA A 23 3.39 22.70 1.87
C ALA A 23 1.99 22.18 1.48
N LEU A 24 1.12 23.04 0.97
CA LEU A 24 -0.20 22.66 0.44
C LEU A 24 -0.08 21.70 -0.75
N LEU A 25 0.81 21.96 -1.69
CA LEU A 25 1.05 21.07 -2.83
C LEU A 25 1.56 19.71 -2.35
N ILE A 26 2.48 19.66 -1.40
CA ILE A 26 2.98 18.43 -0.80
C ILE A 26 1.82 17.64 -0.16
N VAL A 27 0.99 18.27 0.66
CA VAL A 27 -0.13 17.61 1.35
C VAL A 27 -1.20 17.15 0.35
N LEU A 28 -1.54 17.94 -0.65
CA LEU A 28 -2.59 17.63 -1.63
C LEU A 28 -2.17 16.54 -2.63
N PHE A 29 -0.90 16.49 -3.01
CA PHE A 29 -0.41 15.60 -4.07
C PHE A 29 0.42 14.42 -3.59
N LEU A 30 1.13 14.55 -2.46
CA LEU A 30 2.12 13.56 -2.01
C LEU A 30 1.67 12.68 -0.85
N GLY A 31 0.79 13.13 0.02
CA GLY A 31 0.51 12.37 1.23
C GLY A 31 -0.94 12.39 1.70
N ARG A 32 -1.53 11.22 1.84
CA ARG A 32 -2.77 11.03 2.60
C ARG A 32 -2.47 10.23 3.85
N ILE A 33 -3.13 10.59 4.95
CA ILE A 33 -3.05 9.82 6.18
C ILE A 33 -4.17 8.77 6.15
N THR A 34 -3.84 7.55 6.51
CA THR A 34 -4.78 6.45 6.68
C THR A 34 -4.53 5.71 7.99
N VAL A 35 -5.57 5.16 8.56
CA VAL A 35 -5.49 4.32 9.76
C VAL A 35 -5.70 2.87 9.34
N VAL A 36 -4.87 1.98 9.86
CA VAL A 36 -4.97 0.54 9.61
C VAL A 36 -6.13 -0.05 10.40
N GLU A 37 -7.05 -0.71 9.70
CA GLU A 37 -8.15 -1.44 10.31
C GLU A 37 -8.01 -2.94 10.04
N GLY A 38 -7.95 -3.71 11.12
CA GLY A 38 -7.88 -5.17 11.08
C GLY A 38 -6.46 -5.73 11.23
N THR A 39 -6.34 -7.03 11.00
CA THR A 39 -5.13 -7.81 11.33
C THR A 39 -4.49 -8.49 10.13
N SER A 40 -4.96 -8.21 8.91
CA SER A 40 -4.51 -8.94 7.71
C SER A 40 -3.06 -8.64 7.31
N MET A 41 -2.46 -7.58 7.84
CA MET A 41 -1.08 -7.17 7.57
C MET A 41 -0.14 -7.37 8.75
N VAL A 42 -0.60 -8.05 9.82
CA VAL A 42 0.26 -8.44 10.96
C VAL A 42 1.30 -9.45 10.46
N PRO A 43 2.59 -9.36 10.86
CA PRO A 43 3.16 -8.47 11.87
C PRO A 43 3.56 -7.09 11.37
N THR A 44 3.61 -6.87 10.06
CA THR A 44 4.13 -5.63 9.45
C THR A 44 3.34 -4.40 9.88
N LEU A 45 2.00 -4.48 9.79
CA LEU A 45 1.07 -3.44 10.22
C LEU A 45 0.07 -3.99 11.21
N LYS A 46 -0.17 -3.25 12.27
CA LYS A 46 -1.12 -3.58 13.34
C LYS A 46 -2.35 -2.69 13.25
N ASN A 47 -3.43 -3.14 13.87
CA ASN A 47 -4.65 -2.32 13.98
C ASN A 47 -4.35 -1.00 14.70
N ASN A 48 -4.90 0.11 14.19
CA ASN A 48 -4.68 1.49 14.64
C ASN A 48 -3.30 2.09 14.28
N ASP A 49 -2.45 1.42 13.53
CA ASP A 49 -1.28 2.07 12.95
C ASP A 49 -1.73 3.24 12.05
N VAL A 50 -1.03 4.35 12.11
CA VAL A 50 -1.29 5.52 11.26
C VAL A 50 -0.20 5.62 10.20
N LEU A 51 -0.62 5.63 8.95
CA LEU A 51 0.29 5.58 7.79
C LEU A 51 0.16 6.83 6.93
N ILE A 52 1.27 7.23 6.36
CA ILE A 52 1.31 8.13 5.20
C ILE A 52 1.32 7.27 3.94
N ILE A 53 0.35 7.52 3.06
CA ILE A 53 0.27 6.91 1.74
C ILE A 53 0.48 7.98 0.67
N GLU A 54 1.17 7.63 -0.42
CA GLU A 54 1.33 8.49 -1.58
C GLU A 54 0.47 7.98 -2.74
N SER A 55 -0.02 8.89 -3.57
CA SER A 55 -0.92 8.57 -4.68
C SER A 55 -0.30 8.82 -6.06
N ILE A 56 0.98 9.16 -6.12
CA ILE A 56 1.70 9.46 -7.36
C ILE A 56 2.08 8.15 -8.08
N THR A 57 2.72 7.23 -7.36
CA THR A 57 3.17 5.94 -7.93
C THR A 57 2.02 5.16 -8.55
N PRO A 58 0.84 4.99 -7.91
CA PRO A 58 -0.27 4.30 -8.55
C PRO A 58 -0.80 4.96 -9.82
N ARG A 59 -0.64 6.29 -9.95
CA ARG A 59 -1.19 7.04 -11.10
C ARG A 59 -0.19 7.23 -12.24
N PHE A 60 1.07 7.46 -11.93
CA PHE A 60 2.08 7.90 -12.90
C PHE A 60 3.38 7.08 -12.84
N GLY A 61 3.52 6.26 -11.82
CA GLY A 61 4.71 5.44 -11.61
C GLY A 61 4.45 3.96 -11.87
N THR A 62 5.39 3.14 -11.42
CA THR A 62 5.32 1.68 -11.55
C THR A 62 5.20 1.06 -10.17
N LEU A 63 4.11 0.36 -9.92
CA LEU A 63 3.94 -0.50 -8.75
C LEU A 63 4.86 -1.72 -8.87
N ARG A 64 5.48 -2.12 -7.76
CA ARG A 64 6.48 -3.18 -7.74
C ARG A 64 6.09 -4.26 -6.75
N GLN A 65 6.63 -5.45 -6.95
CA GLN A 65 6.60 -6.53 -5.96
C GLN A 65 7.17 -6.01 -4.63
N GLY A 66 6.49 -6.33 -3.53
CA GLY A 66 6.85 -5.89 -2.19
C GLY A 66 6.15 -4.60 -1.74
N ASP A 67 5.65 -3.74 -2.65
CA ASP A 67 4.92 -2.53 -2.28
C ASP A 67 3.68 -2.87 -1.45
N ILE A 68 3.46 -2.13 -0.36
CA ILE A 68 2.22 -2.19 0.41
C ILE A 68 1.28 -1.12 -0.12
N VAL A 69 0.08 -1.52 -0.54
CA VAL A 69 -0.87 -0.64 -1.19
C VAL A 69 -2.21 -0.60 -0.49
N VAL A 70 -2.85 0.56 -0.52
CA VAL A 70 -4.25 0.75 -0.12
C VAL A 70 -5.11 0.69 -1.37
N MET A 71 -6.13 -0.19 -1.36
CA MET A 71 -7.00 -0.44 -2.51
C MET A 71 -8.46 -0.25 -2.15
N ARG A 72 -9.25 0.18 -3.13
CA ARG A 72 -10.71 0.29 -3.01
C ARG A 72 -11.39 -0.93 -3.62
N ILE A 73 -11.82 -1.85 -2.77
CA ILE A 73 -12.47 -3.11 -3.18
C ILE A 73 -13.71 -3.42 -2.31
N PRO A 74 -14.71 -2.52 -2.25
CA PRO A 74 -15.87 -2.65 -1.36
C PRO A 74 -16.67 -3.92 -1.60
N GLU A 75 -16.81 -4.34 -2.85
CA GLU A 75 -17.53 -5.55 -3.26
C GLU A 75 -16.89 -6.84 -2.72
N LEU A 76 -15.60 -6.83 -2.43
CA LEU A 76 -14.85 -8.00 -1.96
C LEU A 76 -14.76 -8.06 -0.43
N LEU A 77 -14.96 -6.92 0.24
CA LEU A 77 -14.79 -6.79 1.69
C LEU A 77 -16.12 -6.73 2.46
N GLY A 78 -17.24 -6.60 1.72
CA GLY A 78 -18.57 -6.37 2.31
C GLY A 78 -18.85 -4.90 2.60
N ALA A 79 -20.13 -4.57 2.83
CA ALA A 79 -20.66 -3.19 2.83
C ALA A 79 -20.04 -2.22 3.84
N ARG A 80 -19.40 -2.70 4.89
CA ARG A 80 -18.81 -1.84 5.94
C ARG A 80 -17.38 -1.39 5.66
N ARG A 81 -16.61 -2.13 4.86
CA ARG A 81 -15.21 -1.82 4.56
C ARG A 81 -15.06 -1.41 3.10
N LYS A 82 -14.55 -0.21 2.86
CA LYS A 82 -14.34 0.32 1.50
C LYS A 82 -12.92 0.11 0.99
N HIS A 83 -11.96 -0.08 1.89
CA HIS A 83 -10.53 -0.15 1.59
C HIS A 83 -9.89 -1.40 2.18
N ALA A 84 -8.86 -1.89 1.51
CA ALA A 84 -7.97 -2.93 2.02
C ALA A 84 -6.53 -2.49 1.89
N ILE A 85 -5.69 -2.92 2.84
CA ILE A 85 -4.24 -2.77 2.76
C ILE A 85 -3.67 -4.16 2.52
N LYS A 86 -2.84 -4.31 1.48
CA LYS A 86 -2.21 -5.57 1.09
C LYS A 86 -0.83 -5.32 0.50
N ARG A 87 0.00 -6.37 0.47
CA ARG A 87 1.30 -6.37 -0.20
C ARG A 87 1.16 -6.91 -1.62
N ILE A 88 1.80 -6.25 -2.58
CA ILE A 88 1.92 -6.73 -3.95
C ILE A 88 2.91 -7.90 -3.96
N ILE A 89 2.44 -9.03 -4.43
CA ILE A 89 3.23 -10.26 -4.59
C ILE A 89 3.72 -10.40 -6.02
N ALA A 90 2.88 -10.05 -6.97
CA ALA A 90 3.24 -10.04 -8.37
C ALA A 90 2.51 -8.95 -9.13
N VAL A 91 3.11 -8.48 -10.20
CA VAL A 91 2.55 -7.51 -11.14
C VAL A 91 2.12 -8.21 -12.44
N GLU A 92 1.52 -7.45 -13.35
CA GLU A 92 1.06 -7.96 -14.64
C GLU A 92 2.12 -8.80 -15.37
N ASN A 93 1.66 -9.84 -16.07
CA ASN A 93 2.44 -10.82 -16.86
C ASN A 93 3.34 -11.75 -16.02
N GLN A 94 3.41 -11.61 -14.70
CA GLN A 94 4.13 -12.53 -13.85
C GLN A 94 3.29 -13.77 -13.52
N HIS A 95 3.92 -14.92 -13.46
CA HIS A 95 3.31 -16.17 -13.04
C HIS A 95 3.37 -16.31 -11.53
N VAL A 96 2.23 -16.48 -10.88
CA VAL A 96 2.12 -16.77 -9.44
C VAL A 96 1.74 -18.22 -9.26
N LEU A 97 2.49 -18.93 -8.42
CA LEU A 97 2.18 -20.30 -8.01
C LEU A 97 2.26 -20.40 -6.49
N ILE A 98 1.19 -20.89 -5.85
CA ILE A 98 1.19 -21.26 -4.44
C ILE A 98 1.21 -22.76 -4.36
N ARG A 99 2.30 -23.34 -3.86
CA ARG A 99 2.50 -24.77 -3.75
C ARG A 99 3.30 -25.13 -2.49
N ASP A 100 2.91 -26.19 -1.82
CA ASP A 100 3.60 -26.73 -0.63
C ASP A 100 3.80 -25.68 0.48
N GLY A 101 2.81 -24.78 0.64
CA GLY A 101 2.84 -23.71 1.63
C GLY A 101 3.72 -22.52 1.27
N LYS A 102 4.26 -22.46 0.06
CA LYS A 102 5.17 -21.41 -0.43
C LYS A 102 4.58 -20.68 -1.61
N VAL A 103 5.03 -19.44 -1.79
CA VAL A 103 4.67 -18.61 -2.93
C VAL A 103 5.86 -18.54 -3.90
N TYR A 104 5.59 -18.76 -5.16
CA TYR A 104 6.54 -18.64 -6.25
C TYR A 104 6.09 -17.56 -7.21
N VAL A 105 7.02 -16.78 -7.71
CA VAL A 105 6.80 -15.79 -8.76
C VAL A 105 7.80 -16.05 -9.88
N ASP A 106 7.30 -16.24 -11.11
CA ASP A 106 8.10 -16.58 -12.29
C ASP A 106 9.02 -17.81 -12.05
N GLY A 107 8.51 -18.80 -11.28
CA GLY A 107 9.22 -20.02 -10.94
C GLY A 107 10.23 -19.91 -9.79
N GLN A 108 10.44 -18.71 -9.24
CA GLN A 108 11.35 -18.50 -8.12
C GLN A 108 10.57 -18.41 -6.79
N GLU A 109 11.04 -19.13 -5.76
CA GLU A 109 10.48 -19.06 -4.42
C GLU A 109 10.65 -17.65 -3.86
N LEU A 110 9.52 -17.03 -3.47
CA LEU A 110 9.53 -15.72 -2.86
C LEU A 110 10.00 -15.81 -1.40
N GLN A 111 11.06 -15.08 -1.06
CA GLN A 111 11.56 -15.01 0.31
C GLN A 111 10.72 -14.04 1.13
N GLU A 112 9.85 -14.58 1.98
CA GLU A 112 8.85 -13.81 2.71
C GLU A 112 9.15 -13.74 4.22
N THR A 113 10.15 -12.93 4.60
CA THR A 113 10.55 -12.75 6.01
C THR A 113 9.54 -11.95 6.85
N TYR A 114 8.57 -11.35 6.20
CA TYR A 114 7.58 -10.44 6.78
C TYR A 114 6.25 -11.13 7.15
N ILE A 115 6.04 -12.38 6.81
CA ILE A 115 4.75 -13.04 7.04
C ILE A 115 4.56 -13.50 8.48
N ASN A 116 3.30 -13.49 8.91
CA ASN A 116 2.85 -14.17 10.13
C ASN A 116 2.36 -15.58 9.77
N GLY A 117 3.04 -16.58 10.29
CA GLY A 117 2.86 -17.98 9.92
C GLY A 117 4.06 -18.52 9.13
N THR A 118 4.12 -19.82 8.96
CA THR A 118 5.21 -20.53 8.27
C THR A 118 4.82 -21.02 6.89
N HIS A 119 3.56 -20.77 6.49
CA HIS A 119 2.97 -21.40 5.31
C HIS A 119 1.81 -20.56 4.72
N THR A 120 1.70 -20.56 3.43
CA THR A 120 0.65 -19.90 2.68
C THR A 120 -0.29 -20.92 2.07
N ASP A 121 -1.50 -21.03 2.64
CA ASP A 121 -2.51 -21.94 2.12
C ASP A 121 -3.06 -21.49 0.78
N LYS A 122 -3.33 -22.45 -0.10
CA LYS A 122 -4.23 -22.25 -1.22
C LYS A 122 -5.65 -22.04 -0.68
N MET A 123 -6.36 -21.08 -1.27
CA MET A 123 -7.77 -20.84 -0.93
C MET A 123 -8.71 -21.11 -2.11
N ASN A 124 -8.17 -20.93 -3.33
CA ASN A 124 -8.86 -21.25 -4.57
C ASN A 124 -7.81 -21.68 -5.59
N ASP A 125 -7.99 -22.86 -6.19
CA ASP A 125 -7.04 -23.40 -7.15
C ASP A 125 -6.89 -22.52 -8.39
N LEU A 126 -7.97 -21.88 -8.84
CA LEU A 126 -7.95 -20.95 -9.97
C LEU A 126 -7.00 -19.76 -9.77
N TYR A 127 -6.83 -19.32 -8.52
CA TYR A 127 -6.00 -18.17 -8.18
C TYR A 127 -4.66 -18.53 -7.55
N SER A 128 -4.42 -19.84 -7.39
CA SER A 128 -3.18 -20.35 -6.78
C SER A 128 -2.12 -20.74 -7.82
N ASP A 129 -2.49 -20.80 -9.09
CA ASP A 129 -1.61 -21.05 -10.23
C ASP A 129 -2.12 -20.26 -11.43
N MET A 130 -1.53 -19.07 -11.68
CA MET A 130 -2.01 -18.18 -12.73
C MET A 130 -0.98 -17.17 -13.17
N ILE A 131 -1.12 -16.68 -14.40
CA ILE A 131 -0.44 -15.47 -14.87
C ILE A 131 -1.32 -14.26 -14.51
N VAL A 132 -0.72 -13.25 -13.88
CA VAL A 132 -1.41 -12.00 -13.52
C VAL A 132 -1.79 -11.24 -14.80
N PRO A 133 -3.07 -10.94 -15.03
CA PRO A 133 -3.50 -10.25 -16.23
C PRO A 133 -2.91 -8.85 -16.36
N GLU A 134 -2.82 -8.34 -17.59
CA GLU A 134 -2.43 -6.96 -17.89
C GLU A 134 -3.30 -5.96 -17.10
N GLY A 135 -2.69 -4.88 -16.59
CA GLY A 135 -3.37 -3.88 -15.76
C GLY A 135 -3.70 -4.35 -14.34
N CYS A 136 -3.34 -5.58 -13.95
CA CYS A 136 -3.66 -6.14 -12.64
C CYS A 136 -2.40 -6.35 -11.79
N ILE A 137 -2.65 -6.53 -10.49
CA ILE A 137 -1.69 -6.93 -9.47
C ILE A 137 -2.24 -8.11 -8.67
N TYR A 138 -1.37 -8.99 -8.20
CA TYR A 138 -1.71 -10.05 -7.26
C TYR A 138 -1.24 -9.65 -5.88
N VAL A 139 -2.13 -9.68 -4.90
CA VAL A 139 -1.86 -9.12 -3.58
C VAL A 139 -2.18 -10.11 -2.47
N LEU A 140 -1.34 -10.17 -1.45
CA LEU A 140 -1.58 -10.96 -0.24
C LEU A 140 -1.52 -10.09 1.01
N GLY A 141 -2.20 -10.54 2.06
CA GLY A 141 -1.93 -10.05 3.41
C GLY A 141 -0.69 -10.68 3.99
N ASP A 142 0.05 -9.96 4.82
CA ASP A 142 1.22 -10.51 5.51
C ASP A 142 0.81 -11.53 6.60
N ASN A 143 -0.43 -11.44 7.09
CA ASN A 143 -0.98 -12.43 8.00
C ASN A 143 -1.51 -13.65 7.23
N ARG A 144 -0.68 -14.68 7.12
CA ARG A 144 -0.99 -15.90 6.37
C ARG A 144 -1.77 -16.93 7.20
N LEU A 145 -2.03 -16.68 8.49
CA LEU A 145 -2.80 -17.58 9.33
C LEU A 145 -4.23 -17.77 8.77
N PRO A 146 -4.85 -18.94 8.98
CA PRO A 146 -6.18 -19.24 8.47
C PRO A 146 -7.21 -18.16 8.80
N ASN A 147 -8.00 -17.73 7.80
CA ASN A 147 -9.08 -16.73 7.92
C ASN A 147 -8.63 -15.32 8.39
N LYS A 148 -7.34 -15.00 8.40
CA LYS A 148 -6.85 -13.67 8.81
C LYS A 148 -6.74 -12.68 7.67
N SER A 149 -6.63 -13.14 6.42
CA SER A 149 -6.60 -12.27 5.24
C SER A 149 -7.54 -12.78 4.14
N ARG A 150 -8.40 -11.89 3.64
CA ARG A 150 -9.07 -12.06 2.35
C ARG A 150 -8.26 -11.27 1.33
N ASP A 151 -7.69 -11.95 0.36
CA ASP A 151 -6.75 -11.41 -0.61
C ASP A 151 -6.88 -12.15 -1.96
N SER A 152 -5.93 -11.99 -2.86
CA SER A 152 -6.00 -12.56 -4.21
C SER A 152 -6.16 -14.08 -4.25
N ARG A 153 -5.85 -14.79 -3.18
CA ARG A 153 -6.16 -16.23 -3.07
C ARG A 153 -7.66 -16.52 -3.07
N VAL A 154 -8.48 -15.52 -2.67
CA VAL A 154 -9.95 -15.64 -2.57
C VAL A 154 -10.64 -14.99 -3.76
N PHE A 155 -10.22 -13.77 -4.13
CA PHE A 155 -10.93 -12.95 -5.11
C PHE A 155 -10.16 -12.72 -6.42
N GLY A 156 -8.96 -13.30 -6.55
CA GLY A 156 -8.14 -13.16 -7.75
C GLY A 156 -7.35 -11.84 -7.81
N PRO A 157 -6.75 -11.56 -8.97
CA PRO A 157 -5.98 -10.34 -9.19
C PRO A 157 -6.86 -9.10 -9.16
N VAL A 158 -6.27 -7.96 -8.80
CA VAL A 158 -6.95 -6.66 -8.65
C VAL A 158 -6.43 -5.69 -9.69
N ASN A 159 -7.33 -4.97 -10.35
CA ASN A 159 -6.95 -3.93 -11.31
C ASN A 159 -6.19 -2.80 -10.59
N LYS A 160 -5.11 -2.32 -11.19
CA LYS A 160 -4.26 -1.22 -10.67
C LYS A 160 -5.04 0.07 -10.43
N ASP A 161 -6.09 0.33 -11.22
CA ASP A 161 -6.94 1.53 -11.07
C ASP A 161 -7.67 1.58 -9.72
N ARG A 162 -7.75 0.45 -9.01
CA ARG A 162 -8.31 0.39 -7.66
C ARG A 162 -7.33 0.76 -6.57
N VAL A 163 -6.05 0.94 -6.90
CA VAL A 163 -5.02 1.36 -5.95
C VAL A 163 -5.16 2.86 -5.68
N ILE A 164 -5.39 3.21 -4.42
CA ILE A 164 -5.55 4.59 -3.96
C ILE A 164 -4.20 5.21 -3.65
N GLY A 165 -3.30 4.42 -3.09
CA GLY A 165 -1.97 4.87 -2.69
C GLY A 165 -1.07 3.73 -2.28
N ARG A 166 0.23 4.01 -2.30
CA ARG A 166 1.29 3.15 -1.77
C ARG A 166 1.68 3.63 -0.38
N CYS A 167 1.81 2.71 0.58
CA CYS A 167 2.27 3.03 1.93
C CYS A 167 3.75 3.40 1.89
N LEU A 168 4.09 4.54 2.50
CA LEU A 168 5.47 5.02 2.58
C LEU A 168 6.02 4.89 4.00
N LEU A 169 5.25 5.38 4.96
CA LEU A 169 5.75 5.62 6.31
C LEU A 169 4.66 5.33 7.33
N ARG A 170 5.00 4.62 8.39
CA ARG A 170 4.20 4.55 9.60
C ARG A 170 4.61 5.68 10.53
N ILE A 171 3.65 6.53 10.92
CA ILE A 171 3.89 7.68 11.80
C ILE A 171 3.41 7.45 13.23
N PHE A 172 2.58 6.44 13.46
CA PHE A 172 2.14 6.05 14.79
C PHE A 172 1.87 4.53 14.83
N PRO A 173 2.20 3.83 15.92
CA PRO A 173 2.83 4.35 17.16
C PRO A 173 4.27 4.81 16.93
N PHE A 174 4.72 5.78 17.73
CA PHE A 174 6.09 6.32 17.61
C PHE A 174 7.19 5.29 17.89
N SER A 175 6.89 4.24 18.66
CA SER A 175 7.81 3.11 18.89
C SER A 175 8.17 2.36 17.61
N ASP A 176 7.26 2.35 16.64
CA ASP A 176 7.38 1.60 15.39
C ASP A 176 7.47 2.56 14.18
N PHE A 177 7.86 3.83 14.41
CA PHE A 177 8.02 4.83 13.36
C PHE A 177 9.05 4.39 12.32
N GLY A 178 8.69 4.44 11.04
CA GLY A 178 9.61 4.08 9.96
C GLY A 178 8.92 3.76 8.63
N SER A 179 9.73 3.44 7.64
CA SER A 179 9.27 2.94 6.33
C SER A 179 8.57 1.59 6.48
N VAL A 180 7.63 1.30 5.60
CA VAL A 180 6.80 0.07 5.62
C VAL A 180 7.04 -0.74 4.36
#